data_4886f2f8885df28508dad65f91567744
#
_entry.id   4886f2f8885df28508dad65f91567744
#
_cell.length_a   1.000
_cell.length_b   1.000
_cell.length_c   1.000
_cell.angle_alpha   90.00
_cell.angle_beta   90.00
_cell.angle_gamma   90.00
#
_symmetry.space_group_name_H-M   'P 1'
#
loop_
_entity.id
_entity.type
_entity.pdbx_description
1 polymer ?
#
loop_
_entity_poly.entity_id
_entity_poly.type
_entity_poly.pdbx_seq_one_letter_code
_entity_poly.pdbx_strand_id
1 'polypeptide(L)'
;MNGKTRFAPSPTGYLHEGHLLSALYVWAAAKKWDLSVHLRIEDHDQERSRPEHIAAIREDLQWLGFKWQSESLQSEHFDRFEKALKNLEAQNLVYPCYCSRKELEEQNPKNEFGEIIYQGGCLPLAAATYHPRHLLVIPAQAGISHQPGGDIHASSATPSSGGSPRNAPHSLRIKIPDKVINWHDLRLGDFAEKPKLQCGDFPIRDRIGQWTYQFAVCVDDIEEGISHVIRGEDIRNSTARQIALMELMGRTEPPKYLHHPLIVDPAGKKLSKREKAHSIRQDREAGVTPQELLGRVLFKAGLASTQAPANLDNALNIVCQNL
;
A
#
# COMPACT_ATOMS: atom_id res chain seq x y z
N MET A 1 -27.84 -7.93 -3.40
CA MET A 1 -26.46 -7.85 -2.91
C MET A 1 -26.34 -6.68 -1.94
N ASN A 2 -25.89 -6.95 -0.74
CA ASN A 2 -25.87 -5.99 0.38
C ASN A 2 -24.60 -5.15 0.46
N GLY A 3 -23.79 -5.12 -0.62
CA GLY A 3 -22.53 -4.37 -0.69
C GLY A 3 -21.60 -4.90 -1.75
N LYS A 4 -20.37 -4.37 -1.75
CA LYS A 4 -19.33 -4.72 -2.71
C LYS A 4 -18.00 -4.94 -2.00
N THR A 5 -17.30 -6.00 -2.39
CA THR A 5 -15.89 -6.22 -2.05
C THR A 5 -15.04 -6.28 -3.29
N ARG A 6 -13.71 -6.31 -3.14
CA ARG A 6 -12.79 -6.43 -4.28
C ARG A 6 -11.70 -7.45 -4.01
N PHE A 7 -11.31 -8.16 -5.06
CA PHE A 7 -10.03 -8.83 -5.16
C PHE A 7 -9.11 -7.96 -6.02
N ALA A 8 -7.97 -7.56 -5.47
CA ALA A 8 -7.17 -6.47 -6.03
C ALA A 8 -5.68 -6.85 -6.18
N PRO A 9 -5.35 -7.79 -7.11
CA PRO A 9 -3.98 -8.20 -7.34
C PRO A 9 -3.20 -7.19 -8.19
N SER A 10 -1.92 -6.94 -7.83
CA SER A 10 -0.98 -6.19 -8.66
C SER A 10 -0.32 -7.12 -9.69
N PRO A 11 -0.31 -6.77 -11.00
CA PRO A 11 0.22 -7.62 -12.07
C PRO A 11 1.74 -7.48 -12.22
N THR A 12 2.47 -7.54 -11.09
CA THR A 12 3.93 -7.47 -11.04
C THR A 12 4.59 -8.86 -11.03
N GLY A 13 3.80 -9.91 -11.24
CA GLY A 13 4.16 -11.31 -11.30
C GLY A 13 2.91 -12.18 -11.37
N TYR A 14 3.09 -13.48 -11.57
CA TYR A 14 2.00 -14.45 -11.58
C TYR A 14 1.40 -14.64 -10.18
N LEU A 15 0.12 -15.06 -10.13
CA LEU A 15 -0.53 -15.43 -8.87
C LEU A 15 0.17 -16.66 -8.25
N HIS A 16 0.17 -16.72 -6.94
CA HIS A 16 0.70 -17.81 -6.13
C HIS A 16 -0.29 -18.19 -5.02
N GLU A 17 0.00 -19.24 -4.27
CA GLU A 17 -0.88 -19.76 -3.21
C GLU A 17 -1.37 -18.70 -2.20
N GLY A 18 -0.54 -17.70 -1.86
CA GLY A 18 -0.95 -16.60 -0.99
C GLY A 18 -2.04 -15.72 -1.61
N HIS A 19 -1.99 -15.49 -2.93
CA HIS A 19 -3.07 -14.79 -3.65
C HIS A 19 -4.32 -15.67 -3.72
N LEU A 20 -4.18 -17.00 -3.90
CA LEU A 20 -5.31 -17.92 -3.89
C LEU A 20 -6.00 -17.93 -2.52
N LEU A 21 -5.23 -17.95 -1.42
CA LEU A 21 -5.81 -17.82 -0.09
C LEU A 21 -6.59 -16.51 0.06
N SER A 22 -6.02 -15.38 -0.39
CA SER A 22 -6.72 -14.09 -0.38
C SER A 22 -8.01 -14.12 -1.22
N ALA A 23 -7.98 -14.73 -2.41
CA ALA A 23 -9.17 -14.93 -3.22
C ALA A 23 -10.23 -15.76 -2.49
N LEU A 24 -9.84 -16.88 -1.89
CA LEU A 24 -10.77 -17.70 -1.10
C LEU A 24 -11.46 -16.90 0.00
N TYR A 25 -10.73 -16.06 0.75
CA TYR A 25 -11.33 -15.20 1.77
C TYR A 25 -12.26 -14.13 1.19
N VAL A 26 -11.90 -13.51 0.06
CA VAL A 26 -12.76 -12.51 -0.60
C VAL A 26 -14.06 -13.14 -1.07
N TRP A 27 -14.02 -14.29 -1.77
CA TRP A 27 -15.24 -14.94 -2.28
C TRP A 27 -16.05 -15.62 -1.19
N ALA A 28 -15.41 -16.14 -0.14
CA ALA A 28 -16.12 -16.66 1.04
C ALA A 28 -16.88 -15.55 1.77
N ALA A 29 -16.23 -14.40 1.98
CA ALA A 29 -16.88 -13.22 2.56
C ALA A 29 -18.04 -12.73 1.69
N ALA A 30 -17.84 -12.69 0.37
CA ALA A 30 -18.89 -12.33 -0.57
C ALA A 30 -20.10 -13.28 -0.48
N LYS A 31 -19.86 -14.59 -0.38
CA LYS A 31 -20.90 -15.60 -0.17
C LYS A 31 -21.60 -15.43 1.17
N LYS A 32 -20.86 -15.21 2.26
CA LYS A 32 -21.41 -15.09 3.63
C LYS A 32 -22.28 -13.85 3.80
N TRP A 33 -21.89 -12.73 3.21
CA TRP A 33 -22.53 -11.43 3.40
C TRP A 33 -23.30 -10.90 2.20
N ASP A 34 -23.53 -11.73 1.19
CA ASP A 34 -24.24 -11.40 -0.06
C ASP A 34 -23.65 -10.15 -0.75
N LEU A 35 -22.32 -10.16 -0.98
CA LEU A 35 -21.60 -9.06 -1.62
C LEU A 35 -21.34 -9.38 -3.09
N SER A 36 -21.28 -8.33 -3.93
CA SER A 36 -20.68 -8.43 -5.26
C SER A 36 -19.16 -8.39 -5.16
N VAL A 37 -18.48 -9.17 -6.00
CA VAL A 37 -17.02 -9.16 -6.10
C VAL A 37 -16.60 -8.33 -7.32
N HIS A 38 -15.74 -7.34 -7.09
CA HIS A 38 -15.07 -6.55 -8.11
C HIS A 38 -13.62 -7.04 -8.27
N LEU A 39 -13.20 -7.36 -9.49
CA LEU A 39 -11.80 -7.64 -9.79
C LEU A 39 -11.12 -6.32 -10.18
N ARG A 40 -10.22 -5.82 -9.33
CA ARG A 40 -9.41 -4.65 -9.63
C ARG A 40 -8.00 -5.08 -9.94
N ILE A 41 -7.53 -4.85 -11.14
CA ILE A 41 -6.13 -5.05 -11.49
C ILE A 41 -5.36 -3.79 -11.09
N GLU A 42 -4.48 -3.92 -10.09
CA GLU A 42 -3.71 -2.78 -9.55
C GLU A 42 -2.41 -2.59 -10.35
N ASP A 43 -2.55 -2.07 -11.56
CA ASP A 43 -1.49 -1.81 -12.53
C ASP A 43 -1.04 -0.34 -12.57
N HIS A 44 -1.30 0.44 -11.51
CA HIS A 44 -0.88 1.84 -11.38
C HIS A 44 0.65 2.03 -11.45
N ASP A 45 1.43 1.03 -11.05
CA ASP A 45 2.87 0.97 -11.25
C ASP A 45 3.18 0.37 -12.62
N GLN A 46 3.18 1.22 -13.63
CA GLN A 46 3.37 0.82 -15.03
C GLN A 46 4.78 0.31 -15.33
N GLU A 47 5.80 0.63 -14.51
CA GLU A 47 7.15 0.12 -14.70
C GLU A 47 7.26 -1.37 -14.38
N ARG A 48 6.49 -1.86 -13.40
CA ARG A 48 6.52 -3.25 -12.94
C ARG A 48 5.35 -4.09 -13.45
N SER A 49 4.27 -3.46 -13.87
CA SER A 49 3.10 -4.15 -14.42
C SER A 49 3.38 -4.69 -15.82
N ARG A 50 2.85 -5.88 -16.13
CA ARG A 50 3.04 -6.54 -17.42
C ARG A 50 1.71 -7.06 -17.96
N PRO A 51 1.39 -6.84 -19.26
CA PRO A 51 0.15 -7.33 -19.87
C PRO A 51 -0.03 -8.84 -19.73
N GLU A 52 1.06 -9.62 -19.82
CA GLU A 52 1.01 -11.07 -19.65
C GLU A 52 0.60 -11.50 -18.23
N HIS A 53 0.93 -10.72 -17.22
CA HIS A 53 0.48 -11.00 -15.85
C HIS A 53 -0.99 -10.62 -15.65
N ILE A 54 -1.48 -9.58 -16.31
CA ILE A 54 -2.91 -9.21 -16.31
C ILE A 54 -3.75 -10.32 -16.92
N ALA A 55 -3.33 -10.82 -18.08
CA ALA A 55 -4.00 -11.95 -18.75
C ALA A 55 -3.98 -13.21 -17.87
N ALA A 56 -2.81 -13.54 -17.29
CA ALA A 56 -2.66 -14.70 -16.41
C ALA A 56 -3.52 -14.63 -15.15
N ILE A 57 -3.70 -13.46 -14.54
CA ILE A 57 -4.60 -13.27 -13.39
C ILE A 57 -6.03 -13.71 -13.75
N ARG A 58 -6.55 -13.26 -14.89
CA ARG A 58 -7.90 -13.62 -15.35
C ARG A 58 -8.01 -15.12 -15.66
N GLU A 59 -7.05 -15.66 -16.39
CA GLU A 59 -6.99 -17.08 -16.74
C GLU A 59 -6.93 -17.98 -15.51
N ASP A 60 -6.06 -17.66 -14.53
CA ASP A 60 -5.89 -18.46 -13.31
C ASP A 60 -7.17 -18.44 -12.45
N LEU A 61 -7.79 -17.26 -12.29
CA LEU A 61 -9.05 -17.15 -11.55
C LEU A 61 -10.20 -17.91 -12.23
N GLN A 62 -10.32 -17.83 -13.55
CA GLN A 62 -11.32 -18.58 -14.33
C GLN A 62 -11.08 -20.09 -14.26
N TRP A 63 -9.83 -20.53 -14.38
CA TRP A 63 -9.46 -21.94 -14.25
C TRP A 63 -9.80 -22.52 -12.87
N LEU A 64 -9.64 -21.70 -11.80
CA LEU A 64 -10.04 -22.06 -10.43
C LEU A 64 -11.55 -22.02 -10.21
N GLY A 65 -12.33 -21.49 -11.17
CA GLY A 65 -13.78 -21.39 -11.10
C GLY A 65 -14.32 -20.12 -10.45
N PHE A 66 -13.47 -19.14 -10.10
CA PHE A 66 -13.92 -17.86 -9.56
C PHE A 66 -14.69 -17.04 -10.61
N LYS A 67 -15.73 -16.34 -10.16
CA LYS A 67 -16.54 -15.43 -10.99
C LYS A 67 -16.66 -14.09 -10.27
N TRP A 68 -16.62 -13.00 -11.03
CA TRP A 68 -16.77 -11.63 -10.53
C TRP A 68 -17.81 -10.86 -11.34
N GLN A 69 -18.42 -9.84 -10.73
CA GLN A 69 -19.52 -9.09 -11.32
C GLN A 69 -19.05 -7.87 -12.10
N SER A 70 -17.88 -7.34 -11.78
CA SER A 70 -17.30 -6.18 -12.48
C SER A 70 -15.78 -6.20 -12.38
N GLU A 71 -15.12 -5.48 -13.30
CA GLU A 71 -13.66 -5.42 -13.39
C GLU A 71 -13.20 -4.02 -13.76
N SER A 72 -12.00 -3.62 -13.28
CA SER A 72 -11.29 -2.40 -13.67
C SER A 72 -9.79 -2.60 -13.70
N LEU A 73 -9.11 -1.79 -14.52
CA LEU A 73 -7.67 -1.56 -14.46
C LEU A 73 -7.42 -0.17 -13.86
N GLN A 74 -6.55 -0.06 -12.88
CA GLN A 74 -6.24 1.25 -12.27
C GLN A 74 -5.64 2.23 -13.28
N SER A 75 -4.84 1.74 -14.23
CA SER A 75 -4.24 2.57 -15.28
C SER A 75 -5.24 3.25 -16.21
N GLU A 76 -6.47 2.73 -16.32
CA GLU A 76 -7.55 3.33 -17.12
C GLU A 76 -8.26 4.48 -16.38
N HIS A 77 -7.94 4.72 -15.11
CA HIS A 77 -8.67 5.63 -14.23
C HIS A 77 -7.79 6.63 -13.48
N PHE A 78 -6.64 7.00 -14.03
CA PHE A 78 -5.74 8.00 -13.41
C PHE A 78 -6.37 9.39 -13.25
N ASP A 79 -7.40 9.69 -14.03
CA ASP A 79 -8.21 10.90 -13.88
C ASP A 79 -8.88 11.01 -12.49
N ARG A 80 -9.30 9.87 -11.91
CA ARG A 80 -9.84 9.82 -10.52
C ARG A 80 -8.79 10.28 -9.52
N PHE A 81 -7.55 9.83 -9.67
CA PHE A 81 -6.44 10.18 -8.78
C PHE A 81 -6.07 11.66 -8.89
N GLU A 82 -6.01 12.19 -10.11
CA GLU A 82 -5.77 13.63 -10.34
C GLU A 82 -6.91 14.50 -9.76
N LYS A 83 -8.17 14.06 -9.87
CA LYS A 83 -9.32 14.74 -9.27
C LYS A 83 -9.23 14.73 -7.74
N ALA A 84 -8.93 13.58 -7.15
CA ALA A 84 -8.77 13.46 -5.70
C ALA A 84 -7.60 14.31 -5.19
N LEU A 85 -6.46 14.32 -5.90
CA LEU A 85 -5.32 15.18 -5.57
C LEU A 85 -5.72 16.66 -5.57
N LYS A 86 -6.37 17.17 -6.63
CA LYS A 86 -6.83 18.56 -6.71
C LYS A 86 -7.74 18.95 -5.56
N ASN A 87 -8.63 18.06 -5.14
CA ASN A 87 -9.51 18.29 -4.00
C ASN A 87 -8.72 18.41 -2.68
N LEU A 88 -7.70 17.59 -2.48
CA LEU A 88 -6.85 17.65 -1.29
C LEU A 88 -5.93 18.90 -1.31
N GLU A 89 -5.45 19.30 -2.48
CA GLU A 89 -4.66 20.53 -2.66
C GLU A 89 -5.51 21.78 -2.35
N ALA A 90 -6.76 21.83 -2.83
CA ALA A 90 -7.70 22.93 -2.53
C ALA A 90 -7.97 23.09 -1.03
N GLN A 91 -7.84 22.00 -0.26
CA GLN A 91 -7.95 22.00 1.21
C GLN A 91 -6.61 22.32 1.90
N ASN A 92 -5.53 22.60 1.17
CA ASN A 92 -4.17 22.78 1.69
C ASN A 92 -3.63 21.56 2.48
N LEU A 93 -4.09 20.37 2.12
CA LEU A 93 -3.69 19.12 2.78
C LEU A 93 -2.47 18.45 2.13
N VAL A 94 -2.05 18.92 0.96
CA VAL A 94 -0.92 18.35 0.21
C VAL A 94 0.24 19.33 0.15
N TYR A 95 1.46 18.81 0.19
CA TYR A 95 2.67 19.61 0.05
C TYR A 95 3.82 18.83 -0.61
N PRO A 96 4.74 19.51 -1.31
CA PRO A 96 5.90 18.87 -1.90
C PRO A 96 6.95 18.51 -0.84
N CYS A 97 7.58 17.33 -1.01
CA CYS A 97 8.69 16.87 -0.19
C CYS A 97 9.89 16.54 -1.08
N TYR A 98 10.98 17.24 -0.86
CA TYR A 98 12.22 17.14 -1.63
C TYR A 98 13.25 16.17 -1.02
N CYS A 99 12.98 15.63 0.17
CA CYS A 99 13.88 14.71 0.86
C CYS A 99 14.18 13.48 -0.02
N SER A 100 15.45 13.15 -0.15
CA SER A 100 15.88 11.88 -0.75
C SER A 100 15.53 10.71 0.18
N ARG A 101 15.54 9.48 -0.36
CA ARG A 101 15.31 8.27 0.45
C ARG A 101 16.33 8.15 1.58
N LYS A 102 17.60 8.46 1.30
CA LYS A 102 18.68 8.43 2.29
C LYS A 102 18.42 9.41 3.44
N GLU A 103 18.08 10.67 3.12
CA GLU A 103 17.74 11.67 4.15
C GLU A 103 16.53 11.25 4.99
N LEU A 104 15.52 10.65 4.36
CA LEU A 104 14.35 10.12 5.08
C LEU A 104 14.75 9.02 6.05
N GLU A 105 15.60 8.08 5.64
CA GLU A 105 16.09 6.97 6.47
C GLU A 105 17.01 7.42 7.62
N GLU A 106 17.84 8.46 7.39
CA GLU A 106 18.78 8.98 8.38
C GLU A 106 18.13 9.92 9.40
N GLN A 107 17.10 10.68 9.00
CA GLN A 107 16.53 11.76 9.82
C GLN A 107 15.22 11.40 10.52
N ASN A 108 14.66 10.23 10.24
CA ASN A 108 13.38 9.85 10.78
C ASN A 108 13.44 8.49 11.49
N PRO A 109 12.72 8.32 12.62
CA PRO A 109 12.62 7.03 13.27
C PRO A 109 11.82 6.03 12.41
N LYS A 110 11.99 4.76 12.73
CA LYS A 110 11.17 3.68 12.14
C LYS A 110 10.20 3.15 13.20
N ASN A 111 9.01 2.77 12.75
CA ASN A 111 8.05 2.06 13.59
C ASN A 111 8.47 0.58 13.78
N GLU A 112 7.71 -0.16 14.57
CA GLU A 112 7.91 -1.59 14.83
C GLU A 112 7.88 -2.48 13.59
N PHE A 113 7.28 -2.00 12.49
CA PHE A 113 7.23 -2.68 11.19
C PHE A 113 8.37 -2.27 10.25
N GLY A 114 9.30 -1.42 10.71
CA GLY A 114 10.44 -0.91 9.93
C GLY A 114 10.08 0.20 8.92
N GLU A 115 8.85 0.75 8.97
CA GLU A 115 8.44 1.88 8.14
C GLU A 115 8.93 3.20 8.74
N ILE A 116 9.31 4.14 7.89
CA ILE A 116 9.75 5.48 8.30
C ILE A 116 8.57 6.28 8.84
N ILE A 117 8.72 6.84 10.05
CA ILE A 117 7.76 7.79 10.64
C ILE A 117 8.23 9.20 10.28
N TYR A 118 7.64 9.78 9.24
CA TYR A 118 8.04 11.09 8.74
C TYR A 118 7.71 12.23 9.73
N GLN A 119 8.74 12.98 10.15
CA GLN A 119 8.65 14.02 11.16
C GLN A 119 8.43 15.46 10.63
N GLY A 120 8.10 15.59 9.32
CA GLY A 120 7.70 16.89 8.76
C GLY A 120 8.84 17.80 8.30
N GLY A 121 10.01 17.29 7.99
CA GLY A 121 11.19 18.08 7.62
C GLY A 121 11.05 19.00 6.40
N CYS A 122 10.08 18.74 5.52
CA CYS A 122 9.74 19.59 4.36
C CYS A 122 8.39 20.33 4.51
N LEU A 123 7.81 20.39 5.71
CA LEU A 123 6.65 21.25 5.92
C LEU A 123 7.04 22.69 5.58
N PRO A 124 6.29 23.42 4.75
CA PRO A 124 6.67 24.75 4.36
C PRO A 124 6.77 25.65 5.59
N LEU A 125 7.96 26.12 5.86
CA LEU A 125 8.11 27.45 6.40
C LEU A 125 7.35 28.36 5.42
N ALA A 126 6.32 29.05 5.92
CA ALA A 126 5.43 29.87 5.12
C ALA A 126 6.20 30.59 3.99
N ALA A 127 5.85 30.27 2.76
CA ALA A 127 6.10 31.03 1.53
C ALA A 127 7.48 31.68 1.33
N ALA A 128 8.58 31.08 1.77
CA ALA A 128 9.89 31.64 1.47
C ALA A 128 10.99 30.56 1.44
N THR A 129 11.58 30.43 0.27
CA THR A 129 12.94 29.93 0.00
C THR A 129 13.29 28.54 0.53
N TYR A 130 13.49 27.64 -0.43
CA TYR A 130 14.26 26.41 -0.31
C TYR A 130 15.57 26.70 0.44
N HIS A 131 15.67 26.19 1.68
CA HIS A 131 16.96 26.02 2.33
C HIS A 131 17.36 24.55 2.24
N PRO A 132 18.39 24.20 1.45
CA PRO A 132 19.03 22.91 1.61
C PRO A 132 19.61 22.88 3.03
N ARG A 133 19.14 21.93 3.86
CA ARG A 133 19.73 21.68 5.19
C ARG A 133 21.10 21.01 5.06
N HIS A 134 22.02 21.68 4.42
CA HIS A 134 23.45 21.51 4.59
C HIS A 134 23.95 22.79 5.22
N LEU A 135 23.73 22.96 6.49
CA LEU A 135 24.57 23.81 7.35
C LEU A 135 23.98 23.86 8.76
N LEU A 136 24.87 23.55 9.66
CA LEU A 136 24.86 23.79 11.10
C LEU A 136 24.53 22.61 12.01
N VAL A 137 25.51 21.70 12.09
CA VAL A 137 25.93 21.27 13.42
C VAL A 137 26.88 22.34 13.93
N ILE A 138 26.43 23.20 14.80
CA ILE A 138 27.28 24.02 15.63
C ILE A 138 27.59 23.21 16.88
N PRO A 139 28.84 22.79 17.13
CA PRO A 139 29.23 22.35 18.46
C PRO A 139 29.30 23.59 19.34
N ALA A 140 28.57 23.60 20.45
CA ALA A 140 28.75 24.57 21.50
C ALA A 140 30.11 24.35 22.18
N GLN A 141 30.79 25.47 22.40
CA GLN A 141 31.91 25.69 23.29
C GLN A 141 33.34 25.34 22.80
N ALA A 142 34.08 26.38 22.45
CA ALA A 142 35.43 26.58 22.92
C ALA A 142 35.81 28.07 22.72
N GLY A 143 36.44 28.59 23.71
CA GLY A 143 36.72 29.96 24.09
C GLY A 143 37.56 30.79 23.11
N ILE A 144 37.47 32.06 23.35
CA ILE A 144 38.11 33.19 22.70
C ILE A 144 39.63 33.12 22.87
N SER A 145 40.39 33.31 21.78
CA SER A 145 41.68 34.00 21.78
C SER A 145 41.92 34.70 20.44
N HIS A 146 42.11 35.99 20.50
CA HIS A 146 42.53 36.87 19.41
C HIS A 146 43.99 36.60 18.99
N GLN A 147 44.24 36.56 17.70
CA GLN A 147 45.38 37.26 17.05
C GLN A 147 45.18 37.44 15.54
N PRO A 148 45.75 38.53 14.93
CA PRO A 148 45.38 38.99 13.60
C PRO A 148 46.45 38.63 12.53
N GLY A 149 45.99 38.59 11.25
CA GLY A 149 46.87 38.75 10.10
C GLY A 149 47.01 37.53 9.18
N GLY A 150 46.46 37.64 7.99
CA GLY A 150 46.73 36.69 6.90
C GLY A 150 45.71 36.83 5.75
N ASP A 151 46.09 37.58 4.72
CA ASP A 151 45.34 37.73 3.47
C ASP A 151 45.12 36.38 2.81
N ILE A 152 43.88 36.03 2.57
CA ILE A 152 43.52 34.86 1.75
C ILE A 152 42.69 35.35 0.57
N HIS A 153 43.25 35.21 -0.61
CA HIS A 153 42.63 35.44 -1.91
C HIS A 153 41.30 34.70 -2.01
N ALA A 154 40.20 35.45 -2.14
CA ALA A 154 38.89 34.91 -2.50
C ALA A 154 38.92 34.52 -4.00
N SER A 155 38.96 33.23 -4.27
CA SER A 155 38.64 32.71 -5.57
C SER A 155 37.10 32.70 -5.72
N SER A 156 36.59 33.60 -6.55
CA SER A 156 35.18 33.67 -6.96
C SER A 156 34.79 32.45 -7.80
N ALA A 157 34.27 31.43 -7.16
CA ALA A 157 33.49 30.41 -7.85
C ALA A 157 32.05 30.90 -7.92
N THR A 158 31.64 31.42 -9.07
CA THR A 158 30.24 31.69 -9.42
C THR A 158 29.45 30.39 -9.43
N PRO A 159 28.33 30.28 -8.72
CA PRO A 159 27.44 29.13 -8.87
C PRO A 159 26.76 29.24 -10.25
N SER A 160 27.00 28.25 -11.09
CA SER A 160 26.36 28.13 -12.39
C SER A 160 24.86 27.82 -12.20
N SER A 161 24.03 28.59 -12.91
CA SER A 161 22.64 28.36 -13.34
C SER A 161 21.64 27.88 -12.28
N GLY A 162 20.95 28.85 -11.70
CA GLY A 162 19.74 28.65 -10.91
C GLY A 162 18.57 28.10 -11.75
N GLY A 163 18.39 26.79 -11.72
CA GLY A 163 17.09 26.20 -12.03
C GLY A 163 16.11 26.59 -10.92
N SER A 164 14.94 27.08 -11.29
CA SER A 164 13.88 27.41 -10.34
C SER A 164 13.62 26.20 -9.44
N PRO A 165 13.54 26.33 -8.11
CA PRO A 165 13.28 25.21 -7.18
C PRO A 165 11.95 24.50 -7.43
N ARG A 166 11.08 25.08 -8.25
CA ARG A 166 9.78 24.50 -8.64
C ARG A 166 9.89 23.30 -9.59
N ASN A 167 11.04 23.05 -10.21
CA ASN A 167 11.26 21.96 -11.17
C ASN A 167 12.08 20.78 -10.62
N ALA A 168 12.49 20.82 -9.35
CA ALA A 168 13.19 19.69 -8.75
C ALA A 168 12.25 18.50 -8.53
N PRO A 169 12.66 17.24 -8.81
CA PRO A 169 11.87 16.05 -8.53
C PRO A 169 11.49 15.99 -7.06
N HIS A 170 10.21 15.90 -6.77
CA HIS A 170 9.66 15.86 -5.42
C HIS A 170 8.53 14.85 -5.30
N SER A 171 8.30 14.34 -4.11
CA SER A 171 7.09 13.58 -3.80
C SER A 171 6.01 14.53 -3.27
N LEU A 172 4.75 14.16 -3.44
CA LEU A 172 3.63 14.84 -2.79
C LEU A 172 3.23 14.07 -1.55
N ARG A 173 3.20 14.76 -0.40
CA ARG A 173 2.77 14.17 0.88
C ARG A 173 1.44 14.73 1.33
N ILE A 174 0.63 13.86 1.96
CA ILE A 174 -0.62 14.23 2.61
C ILE A 174 -0.38 14.58 4.07
N LYS A 175 -0.95 15.69 4.54
CA LYS A 175 -0.97 16.06 5.96
C LYS A 175 -1.99 15.19 6.68
N ILE A 176 -1.53 14.28 7.53
CA ILE A 176 -2.40 13.41 8.31
C ILE A 176 -2.76 14.08 9.64
N PRO A 177 -4.06 14.09 10.01
CA PRO A 177 -4.51 14.68 11.26
C PRO A 177 -3.93 13.93 12.47
N ASP A 178 -3.62 14.68 13.53
CA ASP A 178 -3.15 14.13 14.80
C ASP A 178 -4.34 13.69 15.66
N LYS A 179 -4.98 12.59 15.27
CA LYS A 179 -6.12 12.00 15.97
C LYS A 179 -6.01 10.49 16.04
N VAL A 180 -6.71 9.89 16.98
CA VAL A 180 -6.90 8.44 17.04
C VAL A 180 -7.98 8.04 16.05
N ILE A 181 -7.70 7.02 15.26
CA ILE A 181 -8.64 6.34 14.39
C ILE A 181 -9.08 5.05 15.08
N ASN A 182 -10.35 5.00 15.44
CA ASN A 182 -10.98 3.80 15.97
C ASN A 182 -11.62 3.05 14.80
N TRP A 183 -11.35 1.75 14.70
CA TRP A 183 -11.89 0.90 13.66
C TRP A 183 -12.04 -0.54 14.13
N HIS A 184 -12.91 -1.30 13.49
CA HIS A 184 -13.19 -2.68 13.82
C HIS A 184 -12.77 -3.59 12.68
N ASP A 185 -12.04 -4.67 13.02
CA ASP A 185 -11.76 -5.77 12.11
C ASP A 185 -12.71 -6.93 12.42
N LEU A 186 -13.37 -7.45 11.39
CA LEU A 186 -14.37 -8.50 11.54
C LEU A 186 -13.81 -9.82 12.13
N ARG A 187 -12.49 -10.02 12.10
CA ARG A 187 -11.80 -11.18 12.68
C ARG A 187 -10.95 -10.85 13.90
N LEU A 188 -10.28 -9.71 13.90
CA LEU A 188 -9.28 -9.35 14.91
C LEU A 188 -9.83 -8.45 16.02
N GLY A 189 -11.07 -7.93 15.87
CA GLY A 189 -11.71 -7.05 16.85
C GLY A 189 -11.34 -5.57 16.70
N ASP A 190 -11.38 -4.84 17.81
CA ASP A 190 -11.27 -3.39 17.84
C ASP A 190 -9.83 -2.89 17.88
N PHE A 191 -9.57 -1.82 17.13
CA PHE A 191 -8.31 -1.11 17.08
C PHE A 191 -8.50 0.38 17.35
N ALA A 192 -7.53 0.96 18.06
CA ALA A 192 -7.39 2.39 18.30
C ALA A 192 -5.96 2.80 17.91
N GLU A 193 -5.77 3.41 16.75
CA GLU A 193 -4.46 3.66 16.17
C GLU A 193 -4.31 5.14 15.82
N LYS A 194 -3.08 5.65 15.91
CA LYS A 194 -2.76 7.06 15.61
C LYS A 194 -1.81 7.12 14.40
N PRO A 195 -2.33 7.25 13.16
CA PRO A 195 -1.52 7.23 11.94
C PRO A 195 -0.37 8.25 11.95
N LYS A 196 -0.59 9.43 12.57
CA LYS A 196 0.46 10.44 12.71
C LYS A 196 1.70 9.92 13.45
N LEU A 197 1.53 9.04 14.42
CA LEU A 197 2.63 8.41 15.16
C LEU A 197 3.17 7.16 14.48
N GLN A 198 2.37 6.50 13.64
CA GLN A 198 2.75 5.26 12.95
C GLN A 198 3.57 5.51 11.67
N CYS A 199 3.23 6.55 10.91
CA CYS A 199 3.87 6.83 9.61
C CYS A 199 4.14 8.32 9.36
N GLY A 200 3.57 9.23 10.16
CA GLY A 200 3.59 10.66 9.84
C GLY A 200 2.85 10.98 8.56
N ASP A 201 3.20 12.10 7.93
CA ASP A 201 2.68 12.48 6.63
C ASP A 201 3.30 11.58 5.55
N PHE A 202 2.50 10.73 4.92
CA PHE A 202 2.99 9.77 3.94
C PHE A 202 2.85 10.26 2.49
N PRO A 203 3.67 9.76 1.55
CA PRO A 203 3.57 10.16 0.16
C PRO A 203 2.31 9.59 -0.49
N ILE A 204 1.63 10.42 -1.29
CA ILE A 204 0.52 10.05 -2.16
C ILE A 204 0.96 9.96 -3.64
N ARG A 205 2.01 10.70 -3.99
CA ARG A 205 2.69 10.62 -5.28
C ARG A 205 4.21 10.62 -5.05
N ASP A 206 4.93 9.74 -5.71
CA ASP A 206 6.37 9.63 -5.55
C ASP A 206 7.15 10.65 -6.37
N ARG A 207 8.49 10.64 -6.29
CA ARG A 207 9.36 11.62 -6.95
C ARG A 207 9.42 11.52 -8.47
N ILE A 208 9.03 10.38 -9.04
CA ILE A 208 8.92 10.14 -10.48
C ILE A 208 7.50 10.31 -11.01
N GLY A 209 6.59 10.76 -10.13
CA GLY A 209 5.22 11.07 -10.50
C GLY A 209 4.26 9.89 -10.44
N GLN A 210 4.67 8.71 -9.93
CA GLN A 210 3.79 7.55 -9.77
C GLN A 210 2.91 7.69 -8.54
N TRP A 211 1.67 7.20 -8.64
CA TRP A 211 0.75 7.12 -7.51
C TRP A 211 1.21 6.06 -6.53
N THR A 212 1.11 6.36 -5.23
CA THR A 212 1.43 5.36 -4.21
C THR A 212 0.25 4.43 -3.97
N TYR A 213 0.53 3.20 -3.55
CA TYR A 213 -0.50 2.21 -3.18
C TYR A 213 -1.50 2.77 -2.17
N GLN A 214 -1.02 3.48 -1.14
CA GLN A 214 -1.89 4.02 -0.08
C GLN A 214 -2.93 5.00 -0.62
N PHE A 215 -2.57 5.79 -1.63
CA PHE A 215 -3.47 6.75 -2.26
C PHE A 215 -4.41 6.08 -3.26
N ALA A 216 -3.85 5.29 -4.18
CA ALA A 216 -4.59 4.66 -5.25
C ALA A 216 -5.72 3.76 -4.72
N VAL A 217 -5.41 2.88 -3.75
CA VAL A 217 -6.41 1.98 -3.17
C VAL A 217 -7.56 2.73 -2.47
N CYS A 218 -7.26 3.85 -1.79
CA CYS A 218 -8.29 4.64 -1.12
C CYS A 218 -9.23 5.34 -2.10
N VAL A 219 -8.66 5.94 -3.17
CA VAL A 219 -9.47 6.61 -4.20
C VAL A 219 -10.38 5.61 -4.90
N ASP A 220 -9.83 4.46 -5.32
CA ASP A 220 -10.63 3.44 -6.01
C ASP A 220 -11.67 2.79 -5.07
N ASP A 221 -11.34 2.51 -3.82
CA ASP A 221 -12.31 1.96 -2.85
C ASP A 221 -13.47 2.94 -2.59
N ILE A 222 -13.26 4.26 -2.75
CA ILE A 222 -14.32 5.28 -2.72
C ILE A 222 -15.14 5.26 -4.01
N GLU A 223 -14.48 5.42 -5.15
CA GLU A 223 -15.13 5.59 -6.47
C GLU A 223 -15.89 4.32 -6.90
N GLU A 224 -15.38 3.14 -6.54
CA GLU A 224 -16.03 1.86 -6.85
C GLU A 224 -17.08 1.46 -5.81
N GLY A 225 -17.24 2.23 -4.72
CA GLY A 225 -18.22 1.97 -3.67
C GLY A 225 -17.96 0.70 -2.89
N ILE A 226 -16.69 0.41 -2.60
CA ILE A 226 -16.30 -0.76 -1.83
C ILE A 226 -16.76 -0.60 -0.37
N SER A 227 -17.60 -1.52 0.08
CA SER A 227 -18.15 -1.55 1.43
C SER A 227 -17.40 -2.52 2.36
N HIS A 228 -16.68 -3.49 1.81
CA HIS A 228 -15.93 -4.49 2.57
C HIS A 228 -14.54 -4.67 1.97
N VAL A 229 -13.52 -4.59 2.79
CA VAL A 229 -12.10 -4.77 2.42
C VAL A 229 -11.59 -6.03 3.08
N ILE A 230 -11.43 -7.09 2.29
CA ILE A 230 -10.86 -8.36 2.73
C ILE A 230 -9.44 -8.46 2.14
N ARG A 231 -8.43 -8.69 3.02
CA ARG A 231 -7.02 -8.71 2.62
C ARG A 231 -6.13 -9.41 3.64
N GLY A 232 -4.86 -9.63 3.33
CA GLY A 232 -3.90 -10.25 4.24
C GLY A 232 -3.54 -9.37 5.44
N GLU A 233 -3.22 -9.99 6.57
CA GLU A 233 -2.77 -9.30 7.80
C GLU A 233 -1.48 -8.49 7.63
N ASP A 234 -0.66 -8.81 6.64
CA ASP A 234 0.61 -8.12 6.39
C ASP A 234 0.48 -6.64 6.06
N ILE A 235 -0.72 -6.20 5.67
CA ILE A 235 -1.03 -4.79 5.39
C ILE A 235 -2.03 -4.20 6.38
N ARG A 236 -2.31 -4.87 7.52
CA ARG A 236 -3.22 -4.39 8.57
C ARG A 236 -2.80 -3.01 9.11
N ASN A 237 -1.51 -2.81 9.32
CA ASN A 237 -0.95 -1.53 9.80
C ASN A 237 -1.19 -0.35 8.85
N SER A 238 -1.65 -0.59 7.63
CA SER A 238 -2.05 0.46 6.69
C SER A 238 -3.50 0.92 6.89
N THR A 239 -4.32 0.20 7.67
CA THR A 239 -5.77 0.43 7.74
C THR A 239 -6.12 1.79 8.32
N ALA A 240 -5.58 2.14 9.48
CA ALA A 240 -5.89 3.43 10.11
C ALA A 240 -5.47 4.63 9.25
N ARG A 241 -4.30 4.57 8.55
CA ARG A 241 -3.86 5.64 7.65
C ARG A 241 -4.75 5.75 6.42
N GLN A 242 -5.27 4.64 5.90
CA GLN A 242 -6.20 4.61 4.78
C GLN A 242 -7.57 5.18 5.19
N ILE A 243 -8.08 4.82 6.37
CA ILE A 243 -9.30 5.41 6.91
C ILE A 243 -9.15 6.93 7.07
N ALA A 244 -8.05 7.39 7.68
CA ALA A 244 -7.76 8.81 7.83
C ALA A 244 -7.71 9.54 6.46
N LEU A 245 -7.11 8.92 5.45
CA LEU A 245 -7.07 9.48 4.10
C LEU A 245 -8.45 9.51 3.44
N MET A 246 -9.25 8.45 3.58
CA MET A 246 -10.61 8.40 3.06
C MET A 246 -11.51 9.48 3.69
N GLU A 247 -11.37 9.75 5.00
CA GLU A 247 -12.08 10.84 5.69
C GLU A 247 -11.69 12.21 5.12
N LEU A 248 -10.40 12.47 4.84
CA LEU A 248 -9.94 13.70 4.20
C LEU A 248 -10.50 13.87 2.78
N MET A 249 -10.82 12.78 2.11
CA MET A 249 -11.50 12.77 0.80
C MET A 249 -13.03 12.78 0.91
N GLY A 250 -13.59 12.93 2.13
CA GLY A 250 -15.03 13.09 2.36
C GLY A 250 -15.80 11.80 2.65
N ARG A 251 -15.13 10.64 2.73
CA ARG A 251 -15.78 9.38 3.12
C ARG A 251 -15.80 9.24 4.64
N THR A 252 -16.93 9.53 5.27
CA THR A 252 -17.08 9.49 6.73
C THR A 252 -17.30 8.08 7.30
N GLU A 253 -17.85 7.17 6.50
CA GLU A 253 -18.03 5.76 6.87
C GLU A 253 -17.00 4.90 6.15
N PRO A 254 -15.98 4.39 6.88
CA PRO A 254 -14.98 3.51 6.27
C PRO A 254 -15.60 2.17 5.86
N PRO A 255 -14.96 1.43 4.94
CA PRO A 255 -15.34 0.04 4.68
C PRO A 255 -15.23 -0.80 5.95
N LYS A 256 -15.98 -1.89 6.03
CA LYS A 256 -15.73 -2.96 7.00
C LYS A 256 -14.46 -3.70 6.59
N TYR A 257 -13.56 -3.95 7.53
CA TYR A 257 -12.30 -4.63 7.29
C TYR A 257 -12.31 -6.06 7.81
N LEU A 258 -11.66 -6.95 7.07
CA LEU A 258 -11.30 -8.30 7.52
C LEU A 258 -9.87 -8.59 7.04
N HIS A 259 -8.97 -8.80 7.99
CA HIS A 259 -7.60 -9.21 7.69
C HIS A 259 -7.44 -10.70 7.93
N HIS A 260 -7.23 -11.45 6.85
CA HIS A 260 -7.07 -12.90 6.91
C HIS A 260 -5.63 -13.30 7.23
N PRO A 261 -5.39 -14.47 7.86
CA PRO A 261 -4.06 -14.98 8.15
C PRO A 261 -3.28 -15.25 6.86
N LEU A 262 -1.96 -15.28 6.98
CA LEU A 262 -1.06 -15.56 5.87
C LEU A 262 -0.66 -17.03 5.87
N ILE A 263 -0.30 -17.56 4.69
CA ILE A 263 0.41 -18.83 4.62
C ILE A 263 1.84 -18.58 5.11
N VAL A 264 2.24 -19.31 6.13
CA VAL A 264 3.60 -19.28 6.69
C VAL A 264 4.28 -20.63 6.47
N ASP A 265 5.59 -20.61 6.45
CA ASP A 265 6.39 -21.84 6.45
C ASP A 265 6.36 -22.51 7.85
N PRO A 266 6.90 -23.73 8.01
CA PRO A 266 6.96 -24.39 9.32
C PRO A 266 7.76 -23.63 10.38
N ALA A 267 8.58 -22.66 9.99
CA ALA A 267 9.31 -21.76 10.90
C ALA A 267 8.51 -20.49 11.24
N GLY A 268 7.25 -20.35 10.78
CA GLY A 268 6.39 -19.20 11.02
C GLY A 268 6.71 -17.99 10.15
N LYS A 269 7.60 -18.11 9.15
CA LYS A 269 7.96 -17.03 8.25
C LYS A 269 6.99 -16.98 7.06
N LYS A 270 6.55 -15.78 6.69
CA LYS A 270 5.71 -15.55 5.51
C LYS A 270 6.39 -16.12 4.26
N LEU A 271 5.65 -16.92 3.48
CA LEU A 271 6.09 -17.33 2.15
C LEU A 271 6.28 -16.07 1.28
N SER A 272 7.53 -15.70 1.06
CA SER A 272 7.88 -14.49 0.30
C SER A 272 8.20 -14.84 -1.15
N LYS A 273 8.01 -13.87 -2.06
CA LYS A 273 8.38 -13.96 -3.50
C LYS A 273 9.85 -14.36 -3.74
N ARG A 274 10.74 -14.28 -2.72
CA ARG A 274 12.17 -14.64 -2.84
C ARG A 274 12.45 -16.15 -2.76
N GLU A 275 11.58 -16.91 -2.15
CA GLU A 275 11.70 -18.36 -2.05
C GLU A 275 10.73 -18.98 -3.07
N LYS A 276 11.08 -18.96 -4.37
CA LYS A 276 10.47 -19.70 -5.50
C LYS A 276 9.06 -20.28 -5.20
N ALA A 277 8.12 -19.45 -4.71
CA ALA A 277 6.75 -19.87 -4.58
C ALA A 277 6.26 -20.24 -5.99
N HIS A 278 5.91 -21.49 -6.22
CA HIS A 278 5.31 -21.93 -7.47
C HIS A 278 4.11 -21.02 -7.77
N SER A 279 4.08 -20.50 -8.99
CA SER A 279 2.92 -19.76 -9.46
C SER A 279 1.77 -20.72 -9.76
N ILE A 280 0.54 -20.25 -9.65
CA ILE A 280 -0.65 -21.02 -10.06
C ILE A 280 -0.53 -21.49 -11.51
N ARG A 281 0.03 -20.64 -12.38
CA ARG A 281 0.31 -20.99 -13.77
C ARG A 281 1.25 -22.19 -13.90
N GLN A 282 2.34 -22.23 -13.14
CA GLN A 282 3.27 -23.38 -13.15
C GLN A 282 2.61 -24.66 -12.65
N ASP A 283 1.77 -24.58 -11.59
CA ASP A 283 1.00 -25.73 -11.14
C ASP A 283 0.07 -26.26 -12.25
N ARG A 284 -0.65 -25.35 -12.95
CA ARG A 284 -1.52 -25.70 -14.07
C ARG A 284 -0.76 -26.33 -15.22
N GLU A 285 0.40 -25.78 -15.59
CA GLU A 285 1.28 -26.33 -16.63
C GLU A 285 1.85 -27.69 -16.27
N ALA A 286 2.06 -27.96 -14.97
CA ALA A 286 2.48 -29.24 -14.41
C ALA A 286 1.33 -30.28 -14.32
N GLY A 287 0.10 -29.93 -14.72
CA GLY A 287 -1.06 -30.81 -14.69
C GLY A 287 -1.76 -30.92 -13.33
N VAL A 288 -1.43 -30.07 -12.37
CA VAL A 288 -2.14 -29.99 -11.09
C VAL A 288 -3.57 -29.50 -11.36
N THR A 289 -4.56 -30.18 -10.78
CA THR A 289 -5.96 -29.80 -10.93
C THR A 289 -6.34 -28.63 -10.01
N PRO A 290 -7.39 -27.83 -10.34
CA PRO A 290 -7.91 -26.83 -9.41
C PRO A 290 -8.23 -27.37 -8.02
N GLN A 291 -8.79 -28.59 -7.96
CA GLN A 291 -9.19 -29.25 -6.71
C GLN A 291 -7.98 -29.60 -5.82
N GLU A 292 -6.92 -30.11 -6.40
CA GLU A 292 -5.67 -30.40 -5.68
C GLU A 292 -5.02 -29.13 -5.15
N LEU A 293 -4.99 -28.07 -5.96
CA LEU A 293 -4.43 -26.78 -5.56
C LEU A 293 -5.23 -26.15 -4.43
N LEU A 294 -6.57 -26.15 -4.52
CA LEU A 294 -7.45 -25.64 -3.46
C LEU A 294 -7.27 -26.42 -2.16
N GLY A 295 -7.25 -27.76 -2.20
CA GLY A 295 -7.00 -28.60 -1.03
C GLY A 295 -5.63 -28.32 -0.38
N ARG A 296 -4.59 -28.16 -1.20
CA ARG A 296 -3.25 -27.80 -0.74
C ARG A 296 -3.21 -26.45 -0.03
N VAL A 297 -3.87 -25.44 -0.57
CA VAL A 297 -3.92 -24.10 0.03
C VAL A 297 -4.70 -24.10 1.34
N LEU A 298 -5.84 -24.79 1.41
CA LEU A 298 -6.61 -24.94 2.65
C LEU A 298 -5.79 -25.60 3.75
N PHE A 299 -5.06 -26.68 3.42
CA PHE A 299 -4.18 -27.36 4.37
C PHE A 299 -3.04 -26.45 4.85
N LYS A 300 -2.33 -25.78 3.95
CA LYS A 300 -1.24 -24.84 4.30
C LYS A 300 -1.73 -23.65 5.14
N ALA A 301 -2.96 -23.23 4.94
CA ALA A 301 -3.60 -22.18 5.74
C ALA A 301 -4.13 -22.66 7.09
N GLY A 302 -3.99 -23.95 7.42
CA GLY A 302 -4.52 -24.56 8.64
C GLY A 302 -6.05 -24.65 8.69
N LEU A 303 -6.71 -24.51 7.53
CA LEU A 303 -8.19 -24.58 7.39
C LEU A 303 -8.69 -26.00 7.11
N ALA A 304 -7.81 -26.92 6.76
CA ALA A 304 -8.09 -28.34 6.58
C ALA A 304 -7.01 -29.19 7.25
N SER A 305 -7.37 -30.38 7.75
CA SER A 305 -6.44 -31.32 8.40
C SER A 305 -5.61 -32.14 7.40
N THR A 306 -6.00 -32.18 6.12
CA THR A 306 -5.35 -32.94 5.05
C THR A 306 -5.30 -32.13 3.77
N GLN A 307 -4.45 -32.52 2.81
CA GLN A 307 -4.38 -31.94 1.47
C GLN A 307 -5.38 -32.60 0.50
N ALA A 308 -6.50 -33.12 0.97
CA ALA A 308 -7.48 -33.72 0.11
C ALA A 308 -8.01 -32.73 -0.93
N PRO A 309 -8.19 -33.14 -2.20
CA PRO A 309 -8.76 -32.27 -3.23
C PRO A 309 -10.10 -31.71 -2.82
N ALA A 310 -10.33 -30.42 -3.06
CA ALA A 310 -11.56 -29.72 -2.73
C ALA A 310 -12.08 -28.93 -3.95
N ASN A 311 -13.35 -29.03 -4.27
CA ASN A 311 -13.93 -28.11 -5.25
C ASN A 311 -14.09 -26.71 -4.65
N LEU A 312 -14.28 -25.70 -5.51
CA LEU A 312 -14.35 -24.31 -5.06
C LEU A 312 -15.45 -24.06 -4.04
N ASP A 313 -16.67 -24.62 -4.23
CA ASP A 313 -17.78 -24.44 -3.30
C ASP A 313 -17.47 -25.00 -1.91
N ASN A 314 -16.85 -26.16 -1.83
CA ASN A 314 -16.41 -26.74 -0.55
C ASN A 314 -15.31 -25.88 0.08
N ALA A 315 -14.34 -25.42 -0.70
CA ALA A 315 -13.29 -24.54 -0.21
C ALA A 315 -13.85 -23.23 0.36
N LEU A 316 -14.78 -22.60 -0.33
CA LEU A 316 -15.47 -21.40 0.15
C LEU A 316 -16.28 -21.67 1.43
N ASN A 317 -16.97 -22.81 1.54
CA ASN A 317 -17.73 -23.17 2.74
C ASN A 317 -16.80 -23.35 3.95
N ILE A 318 -15.64 -24.00 3.78
CA ILE A 318 -14.62 -24.16 4.83
C ILE A 318 -14.14 -22.77 5.30
N VAL A 319 -13.82 -21.88 4.38
CA VAL A 319 -13.38 -20.52 4.74
C VAL A 319 -14.51 -19.74 5.41
N CYS A 320 -15.77 -19.84 4.93
CA CYS A 320 -16.94 -19.18 5.53
C CYS A 320 -17.14 -19.52 7.02
N GLN A 321 -16.81 -20.75 7.42
CA GLN A 321 -16.90 -21.19 8.82
C GLN A 321 -15.83 -20.57 9.71
N ASN A 322 -14.78 -20.01 9.11
CA ASN A 322 -13.61 -19.40 9.78
C ASN A 322 -13.56 -17.86 9.64
N LEU A 323 -14.66 -17.24 9.13
CA LEU A 323 -14.83 -15.78 9.03
C LEU A 323 -15.49 -15.19 10.28
#